data_10eb32768d6918ed5f620fe98512359b
#
_entry.id   10eb32768d6918ed5f620fe98512359b
#
_cell.length_a   1.000
_cell.length_b   1.000
_cell.length_c   1.000
_cell.angle_alpha   90.00
_cell.angle_beta   90.00
_cell.angle_gamma   90.00
#
_symmetry.space_group_name_H-M   'P 1'
#
loop_
_entity.id
_entity.type
_entity.pdbx_description
1 polymer ?
#
loop_
_entity_poly.entity_id
_entity_poly.type
_entity_poly.pdbx_seq_one_letter_code
_entity_poly.pdbx_strand_id
1 'polypeptide(L)'
;MTTCSSLDLLRTYESQNVTFLEADGSWPIVWDRAKGVNVWDEDGKRYLDLTAAFGVAAAGHANPRVVAAGRKQMGKLLHAMGDVHPHRLKAELARELSRVTFERWAVTATRTATSHSTGKTIFCSSGFEAVEAALKTALLATGKPGVVVFESAYHGLGYGALNATHRAHFRSPFRNQLREFGKFVPFPGTRSDALVSSSEDRRASPRLGLPELDKVERQILRHLRQKSIGAILVEPIQVRGGINVPPPEFLPRLRRLCDQHNVLLILDEIYTGFGRTGKWFACEHSDVVPDIVCLGKALTGGFPLSACVGRADLMDVAWPPSSGEAIHTSTFLGHPVGCAMALANIREIESRRLVARSAELGTFLLSALIGLAKRRSNSKFRFSPRGLGLLVGLTLRHSDGAPATKLALATVKSLLQRGFIALPEGQHANVVSFTPPLTISRMQLQAALDCLEQVLSGLAER
;
A
#
# COMPACT_ATOMS: atom_id res chain seq x y z
N MET A 1 26.09 -36.30 -2.22
CA MET A 1 25.85 -35.10 -1.43
C MET A 1 24.37 -34.78 -1.61
N THR A 2 23.56 -34.91 -0.57
CA THR A 2 22.15 -34.50 -0.60
C THR A 2 22.11 -33.00 -0.87
N THR A 3 21.49 -32.60 -1.97
CA THR A 3 21.30 -31.17 -2.32
C THR A 3 20.47 -30.55 -1.20
N CYS A 4 21.06 -29.63 -0.42
CA CYS A 4 20.35 -28.90 0.62
C CYS A 4 19.31 -28.01 -0.07
N SER A 5 18.04 -28.08 0.34
CA SER A 5 16.99 -27.25 -0.24
C SER A 5 17.20 -25.76 0.11
N SER A 6 16.69 -24.84 -0.71
CA SER A 6 16.73 -23.39 -0.40
C SER A 6 16.12 -23.07 0.96
N LEU A 7 15.07 -23.77 1.35
CA LEU A 7 14.43 -23.60 2.68
C LEU A 7 15.35 -24.08 3.82
N ASP A 8 16.16 -25.14 3.61
CA ASP A 8 17.13 -25.60 4.62
C ASP A 8 18.29 -24.62 4.77
N LEU A 9 18.73 -23.99 3.66
CA LEU A 9 19.71 -22.91 3.72
C LEU A 9 19.17 -21.71 4.51
N LEU A 10 17.93 -21.29 4.28
CA LEU A 10 17.29 -20.23 5.05
C LEU A 10 17.17 -20.60 6.54
N ARG A 11 16.77 -21.83 6.87
CA ARG A 11 16.72 -22.28 8.27
C ARG A 11 18.08 -22.23 8.97
N THR A 12 19.15 -22.48 8.21
CA THR A 12 20.51 -22.56 8.75
C THR A 12 21.20 -21.20 8.85
N TYR A 13 21.02 -20.33 7.86
CA TYR A 13 21.84 -19.12 7.68
C TYR A 13 21.08 -17.81 7.78
N GLU A 14 19.76 -17.80 7.68
CA GLU A 14 18.97 -16.59 7.93
C GLU A 14 18.55 -16.52 9.41
N SER A 15 18.50 -15.31 9.97
CA SER A 15 17.98 -15.11 11.32
C SER A 15 16.53 -15.57 11.40
N GLN A 16 16.19 -16.29 12.48
CA GLN A 16 14.82 -16.69 12.75
C GLN A 16 13.88 -15.46 12.83
N ASN A 17 12.62 -15.65 12.55
CA ASN A 17 11.59 -14.58 12.58
C ASN A 17 11.78 -13.49 11.51
N VAL A 18 12.45 -13.80 10.40
CA VAL A 18 12.53 -12.98 9.18
C VAL A 18 11.65 -13.61 8.12
N THR A 19 12.01 -14.78 7.60
CA THR A 19 11.14 -15.57 6.70
C THR A 19 10.31 -16.55 7.52
N PHE A 20 8.99 -16.51 7.36
CA PHE A 20 8.10 -17.47 8.02
C PHE A 20 8.14 -18.82 7.28
N LEU A 21 8.62 -19.85 7.96
CA LEU A 21 8.75 -21.22 7.46
C LEU A 21 7.89 -22.17 8.30
N GLU A 22 6.92 -22.84 7.68
CA GLU A 22 6.18 -23.90 8.39
C GLU A 22 7.00 -25.17 8.55
N ALA A 23 6.83 -25.82 9.69
CA ALA A 23 7.61 -27.02 10.03
C ALA A 23 7.33 -28.20 9.08
N ASP A 24 6.11 -28.27 8.52
CA ASP A 24 5.67 -29.32 7.59
C ASP A 24 6.10 -29.06 6.12
N GLY A 25 6.78 -27.93 5.86
CA GLY A 25 7.21 -27.56 4.51
C GLY A 25 6.08 -27.12 3.57
N SER A 26 4.83 -27.02 4.05
CA SER A 26 3.68 -26.60 3.22
C SER A 26 3.71 -25.12 2.85
N TRP A 27 4.53 -24.31 3.53
CA TRP A 27 4.69 -22.87 3.33
C TRP A 27 6.10 -22.41 3.74
N PRO A 28 6.74 -21.50 2.98
CA PRO A 28 6.36 -20.93 1.70
C PRO A 28 6.78 -21.80 0.50
N ILE A 29 6.42 -21.38 -0.72
CA ILE A 29 7.09 -21.85 -1.96
C ILE A 29 8.32 -20.97 -2.21
N VAL A 30 9.34 -21.53 -2.85
CA VAL A 30 10.53 -20.78 -3.26
C VAL A 30 10.39 -20.37 -4.72
N TRP A 31 10.41 -19.06 -4.97
CA TRP A 31 10.25 -18.50 -6.32
C TRP A 31 11.59 -18.61 -7.10
N ASP A 32 11.54 -19.21 -8.30
CA ASP A 32 12.65 -19.23 -9.25
C ASP A 32 12.54 -18.08 -10.25
N ARG A 33 11.39 -17.91 -10.89
CA ARG A 33 11.16 -16.89 -11.91
C ARG A 33 9.72 -16.40 -11.92
N ALA A 34 9.52 -15.19 -12.48
CA ALA A 34 8.21 -14.62 -12.66
C ALA A 34 8.11 -13.85 -13.98
N LYS A 35 6.93 -13.87 -14.63
CA LYS A 35 6.66 -13.13 -15.86
C LYS A 35 5.17 -12.79 -15.98
N GLY A 36 4.86 -11.51 -16.22
CA GLY A 36 3.48 -11.04 -16.34
C GLY A 36 2.72 -11.22 -15.02
N VAL A 37 1.76 -12.12 -15.00
CA VAL A 37 0.98 -12.46 -13.79
C VAL A 37 1.35 -13.83 -13.20
N ASN A 38 2.34 -14.50 -13.79
CA ASN A 38 2.72 -15.86 -13.40
C ASN A 38 4.05 -15.86 -12.65
N VAL A 39 4.13 -16.77 -11.70
CA VAL A 39 5.33 -17.13 -10.93
C VAL A 39 5.59 -18.61 -11.10
N TRP A 40 6.84 -19.03 -11.08
CA TRP A 40 7.25 -20.44 -11.03
C TRP A 40 8.14 -20.64 -9.83
N ASP A 41 7.91 -21.74 -9.12
CA ASP A 41 8.81 -22.18 -8.04
C ASP A 41 10.03 -22.95 -8.57
N GLU A 42 10.92 -23.34 -7.68
CA GLU A 42 12.14 -24.12 -8.00
C GLU A 42 11.83 -25.48 -8.65
N ASP A 43 10.66 -26.06 -8.37
CA ASP A 43 10.20 -27.31 -8.96
C ASP A 43 9.55 -27.10 -10.37
N GLY A 44 9.51 -25.85 -10.83
CA GLY A 44 8.94 -25.49 -12.12
C GLY A 44 7.41 -25.42 -12.15
N LYS A 45 6.73 -25.58 -11.03
CA LYS A 45 5.28 -25.42 -10.93
C LYS A 45 4.89 -23.95 -11.10
N ARG A 46 3.88 -23.73 -11.94
CA ARG A 46 3.38 -22.38 -12.26
C ARG A 46 2.23 -21.99 -11.35
N TYR A 47 2.26 -20.75 -10.91
CA TYR A 47 1.23 -20.11 -10.09
C TYR A 47 0.74 -18.82 -10.74
N LEU A 48 -0.54 -18.51 -10.57
CA LEU A 48 -1.10 -17.20 -10.85
C LEU A 48 -0.94 -16.32 -9.60
N ASP A 49 -0.20 -15.23 -9.72
CA ASP A 49 0.03 -14.32 -8.61
C ASP A 49 -1.13 -13.31 -8.45
N LEU A 50 -1.89 -13.46 -7.38
CA LEU A 50 -2.96 -12.54 -6.99
C LEU A 50 -2.50 -11.46 -6.01
N THR A 51 -1.17 -11.28 -5.83
CA THR A 51 -0.57 -10.36 -4.86
C THR A 51 0.29 -9.27 -5.48
N ALA A 52 0.73 -9.45 -6.75
CA ALA A 52 1.73 -8.62 -7.41
C ALA A 52 2.99 -8.43 -6.54
N ALA A 53 3.42 -9.47 -5.80
CA ALA A 53 4.51 -9.39 -4.81
C ALA A 53 4.32 -8.17 -3.88
N PHE A 54 3.26 -8.16 -3.11
CA PHE A 54 2.84 -7.03 -2.25
C PHE A 54 2.55 -5.73 -3.03
N GLY A 55 1.96 -5.83 -4.22
CA GLY A 55 1.60 -4.68 -5.05
C GLY A 55 2.75 -4.07 -5.86
N VAL A 56 3.95 -4.65 -5.80
CA VAL A 56 5.16 -4.16 -6.48
C VAL A 56 5.06 -4.32 -8.00
N ALA A 57 4.71 -5.49 -8.49
CA ALA A 57 4.66 -5.82 -9.93
C ALA A 57 3.39 -5.30 -10.61
N ALA A 58 3.07 -4.00 -10.47
CA ALA A 58 1.84 -3.43 -11.04
C ALA A 58 1.75 -3.60 -12.55
N ALA A 59 2.81 -3.32 -13.30
CA ALA A 59 2.85 -3.51 -14.76
C ALA A 59 3.16 -4.95 -15.19
N GLY A 60 3.11 -5.90 -14.25
CA GLY A 60 3.44 -7.31 -14.44
C GLY A 60 4.90 -7.62 -14.09
N HIS A 61 5.13 -8.85 -13.59
CA HIS A 61 6.46 -9.34 -13.29
C HIS A 61 7.37 -9.33 -14.52
N ALA A 62 8.65 -8.99 -14.31
CA ALA A 62 9.67 -8.94 -15.34
C ALA A 62 9.19 -8.23 -16.63
N ASN A 63 8.49 -7.08 -16.45
CA ASN A 63 8.00 -6.31 -17.59
C ASN A 63 9.15 -6.01 -18.57
N PRO A 64 9.04 -6.38 -19.86
CA PRO A 64 10.18 -6.31 -20.80
C PRO A 64 10.76 -4.91 -20.96
N ARG A 65 9.91 -3.87 -20.96
CA ARG A 65 10.37 -2.46 -21.14
C ARG A 65 11.09 -1.98 -19.87
N VAL A 66 10.57 -2.33 -18.71
CA VAL A 66 11.17 -1.97 -17.40
C VAL A 66 12.52 -2.69 -17.24
N VAL A 67 12.57 -4.00 -17.53
CA VAL A 67 13.81 -4.80 -17.48
C VAL A 67 14.84 -4.29 -18.47
N ALA A 68 14.45 -3.97 -19.70
CA ALA A 68 15.35 -3.42 -20.72
C ALA A 68 15.95 -2.06 -20.29
N ALA A 69 15.15 -1.18 -19.68
CA ALA A 69 15.62 0.10 -19.15
C ALA A 69 16.66 -0.11 -18.03
N GLY A 70 16.39 -1.05 -17.10
CA GLY A 70 17.32 -1.41 -16.04
C GLY A 70 18.65 -1.97 -16.60
N ARG A 71 18.58 -2.97 -17.47
CA ARG A 71 19.77 -3.57 -18.10
C ARG A 71 20.63 -2.53 -18.85
N LYS A 72 19.99 -1.67 -19.64
CA LYS A 72 20.70 -0.59 -20.35
C LYS A 72 21.41 0.34 -19.37
N GLN A 73 20.74 0.71 -18.28
CA GLN A 73 21.32 1.62 -17.30
C GLN A 73 22.46 0.95 -16.50
N MET A 74 22.34 -0.35 -16.15
CA MET A 74 23.40 -1.12 -15.50
C MET A 74 24.70 -1.11 -16.33
N GLY A 75 24.60 -1.28 -17.65
CA GLY A 75 25.75 -1.27 -18.53
C GLY A 75 26.35 0.13 -18.76
N LYS A 76 25.63 1.22 -18.39
CA LYS A 76 26.09 2.59 -18.57
C LYS A 76 26.64 3.21 -17.28
N LEU A 77 25.88 3.13 -16.20
CA LEU A 77 26.19 3.71 -14.89
C LEU A 77 25.39 2.95 -13.82
N LEU A 78 26.07 2.06 -13.13
CA LEU A 78 25.44 1.23 -12.09
C LEU A 78 25.12 2.04 -10.83
N HIS A 79 26.06 2.89 -10.39
CA HIS A 79 25.94 3.72 -9.19
C HIS A 79 26.44 5.15 -9.45
N ALA A 80 25.94 6.11 -8.70
CA ALA A 80 26.39 7.50 -8.70
C ALA A 80 26.29 8.05 -7.25
N MET A 81 27.07 9.09 -6.95
CA MET A 81 27.04 9.78 -5.66
C MET A 81 25.84 10.76 -5.66
N GLY A 82 24.65 10.24 -5.36
CA GLY A 82 23.38 10.91 -5.63
C GLY A 82 23.18 12.28 -4.98
N ASP A 83 23.88 12.57 -3.90
CA ASP A 83 23.86 13.84 -3.17
C ASP A 83 25.01 14.78 -3.54
N VAL A 84 26.16 14.25 -4.00
CA VAL A 84 27.35 15.02 -4.36
C VAL A 84 27.48 15.21 -5.87
N HIS A 85 27.43 14.11 -6.63
CA HIS A 85 27.50 14.09 -8.09
C HIS A 85 26.31 13.34 -8.67
N PRO A 86 25.15 14.01 -8.81
CA PRO A 86 23.90 13.38 -9.27
C PRO A 86 23.99 13.03 -10.77
N HIS A 87 23.07 12.15 -11.17
CA HIS A 87 22.93 11.74 -12.57
C HIS A 87 21.60 12.23 -13.17
N ARG A 88 21.56 12.33 -14.51
CA ARG A 88 20.43 12.85 -15.26
C ARG A 88 19.08 12.20 -14.93
N LEU A 89 19.03 10.86 -14.81
CA LEU A 89 17.78 10.14 -14.59
C LEU A 89 17.15 10.44 -13.22
N LYS A 90 17.96 10.82 -12.21
CA LYS A 90 17.43 11.28 -10.92
C LYS A 90 16.63 12.58 -11.10
N ALA A 91 17.16 13.54 -11.87
CA ALA A 91 16.47 14.80 -12.15
C ALA A 91 15.22 14.58 -13.02
N GLU A 92 15.32 13.73 -14.04
CA GLU A 92 14.18 13.35 -14.90
C GLU A 92 13.06 12.68 -14.08
N LEU A 93 13.39 11.76 -13.16
CA LEU A 93 12.40 11.10 -12.33
C LEU A 93 11.78 12.07 -11.31
N ALA A 94 12.56 12.99 -10.71
CA ALA A 94 12.01 14.00 -9.82
C ALA A 94 10.96 14.87 -10.54
N ARG A 95 11.25 15.31 -11.77
CA ARG A 95 10.29 16.03 -12.62
C ARG A 95 9.06 15.16 -12.93
N GLU A 96 9.27 13.91 -13.28
CA GLU A 96 8.17 12.98 -13.61
C GLU A 96 7.26 12.71 -12.40
N LEU A 97 7.82 12.59 -11.19
CA LEU A 97 7.04 12.46 -9.98
C LEU A 97 6.23 13.73 -9.68
N SER A 98 6.80 14.93 -9.90
CA SER A 98 6.04 16.17 -9.83
C SER A 98 4.87 16.17 -10.81
N ARG A 99 5.11 15.78 -12.08
CA ARG A 99 4.11 15.71 -13.16
C ARG A 99 2.93 14.79 -12.82
N VAL A 100 3.20 13.59 -12.29
CA VAL A 100 2.13 12.61 -11.99
C VAL A 100 1.44 12.85 -10.66
N THR A 101 1.96 13.75 -9.82
CA THR A 101 1.39 14.11 -8.51
C THR A 101 0.90 15.57 -8.51
N PHE A 102 1.67 16.50 -7.98
CA PHE A 102 1.23 17.88 -7.70
C PHE A 102 0.80 18.64 -8.95
N GLU A 103 1.55 18.55 -10.07
CA GLU A 103 1.16 19.21 -11.32
C GLU A 103 -0.15 18.64 -11.88
N ARG A 104 -0.32 17.30 -11.80
CA ARG A 104 -1.56 16.63 -12.19
C ARG A 104 -2.73 17.07 -11.33
N TRP A 105 -2.56 17.12 -10.01
CA TRP A 105 -3.61 17.53 -9.09
C TRP A 105 -3.98 19.01 -9.22
N ALA A 106 -3.02 19.89 -9.55
CA ALA A 106 -3.30 21.29 -9.80
C ALA A 106 -4.23 21.52 -11.01
N VAL A 107 -4.16 20.65 -12.04
CA VAL A 107 -5.06 20.72 -13.21
C VAL A 107 -6.46 20.20 -12.89
N THR A 108 -6.58 19.22 -12.01
CA THR A 108 -7.85 18.54 -11.71
C THR A 108 -8.62 19.19 -10.56
N ALA A 109 -7.97 19.97 -9.69
CA ALA A 109 -8.59 20.64 -8.56
C ALA A 109 -9.44 21.83 -9.03
N THR A 110 -10.76 21.73 -8.90
CA THR A 110 -11.72 22.81 -9.22
C THR A 110 -11.75 23.95 -8.19
N ARG A 111 -10.93 23.91 -7.15
CA ARG A 111 -10.90 24.90 -6.08
C ARG A 111 -9.51 25.51 -5.93
N THR A 112 -9.45 26.83 -6.20
CA THR A 112 -8.36 27.75 -5.86
C THR A 112 -6.95 27.12 -5.98
N ALA A 113 -6.42 27.12 -7.20
CA ALA A 113 -5.01 26.91 -7.44
C ALA A 113 -4.22 27.96 -6.65
N THR A 114 -3.71 27.59 -5.48
CA THR A 114 -2.60 28.29 -4.87
C THR A 114 -1.40 28.10 -5.83
N SER A 115 -0.57 29.11 -5.97
CA SER A 115 0.52 29.25 -6.96
C SER A 115 1.63 28.18 -6.95
N HIS A 116 1.41 27.04 -6.28
CA HIS A 116 2.42 26.00 -6.05
C HIS A 116 1.99 24.67 -6.69
N SER A 117 2.11 24.62 -8.01
CA SER A 117 1.70 23.43 -8.80
C SER A 117 2.76 22.33 -8.88
N THR A 118 3.97 22.52 -8.34
CA THR A 118 5.07 21.55 -8.46
C THR A 118 5.34 20.80 -7.16
N GLY A 119 5.84 19.57 -7.30
CA GLY A 119 6.33 18.74 -6.19
C GLY A 119 7.86 18.66 -6.18
N LYS A 120 8.47 18.59 -4.99
CA LYS A 120 9.89 18.29 -4.80
C LYS A 120 10.06 16.94 -4.12
N THR A 121 11.09 16.21 -4.52
CA THR A 121 11.27 14.80 -4.17
C THR A 121 12.53 14.58 -3.35
N ILE A 122 12.39 13.80 -2.27
CA ILE A 122 13.48 13.09 -1.60
C ILE A 122 13.37 11.63 -2.02
N PHE A 123 14.41 11.10 -2.67
CA PHE A 123 14.48 9.68 -3.02
C PHE A 123 14.96 8.85 -1.84
N CYS A 124 14.47 7.63 -1.75
CA CYS A 124 14.82 6.64 -0.75
C CYS A 124 14.88 5.25 -1.39
N SER A 125 15.32 4.23 -0.66
CA SER A 125 15.45 2.86 -1.18
C SER A 125 14.23 2.01 -0.82
N SER A 126 13.60 2.24 0.32
CA SER A 126 12.47 1.47 0.82
C SER A 126 11.28 2.35 1.20
N GLY A 127 10.07 1.77 1.29
CA GLY A 127 8.86 2.51 1.63
C GLY A 127 8.95 3.20 3.00
N PHE A 128 9.47 2.51 4.01
CA PHE A 128 9.59 3.12 5.34
C PHE A 128 10.53 4.33 5.35
N GLU A 129 11.59 4.33 4.55
CA GLU A 129 12.48 5.49 4.43
C GLU A 129 11.76 6.70 3.81
N ALA A 130 10.85 6.49 2.86
CA ALA A 130 10.02 7.57 2.33
C ALA A 130 9.08 8.14 3.41
N VAL A 131 8.54 7.30 4.29
CA VAL A 131 7.75 7.74 5.45
C VAL A 131 8.65 8.49 6.44
N GLU A 132 9.86 8.01 6.72
CA GLU A 132 10.83 8.71 7.58
C GLU A 132 11.20 10.10 7.03
N ALA A 133 11.41 10.21 5.71
CA ALA A 133 11.62 11.50 5.06
C ALA A 133 10.41 12.43 5.22
N ALA A 134 9.19 11.91 5.09
CA ALA A 134 7.96 12.68 5.29
C ALA A 134 7.80 13.16 6.73
N LEU A 135 8.09 12.30 7.72
CA LEU A 135 8.05 12.66 9.15
C LEU A 135 9.09 13.72 9.50
N LYS A 136 10.32 13.59 8.95
CA LYS A 136 11.37 14.62 9.11
C LYS A 136 10.95 15.94 8.45
N THR A 137 10.41 15.89 7.25
CA THR A 137 9.89 17.09 6.56
C THR A 137 8.83 17.78 7.39
N ALA A 138 7.88 17.03 7.95
CA ALA A 138 6.83 17.60 8.80
C ALA A 138 7.40 18.26 10.06
N LEU A 139 8.37 17.63 10.72
CA LEU A 139 9.03 18.19 11.89
C LEU A 139 9.78 19.50 11.54
N LEU A 140 10.58 19.49 10.47
CA LEU A 140 11.36 20.64 10.05
C LEU A 140 10.49 21.82 9.62
N ALA A 141 9.40 21.55 8.90
CA ALA A 141 8.51 22.61 8.42
C ALA A 141 7.63 23.20 9.53
N THR A 142 7.26 22.42 10.54
CA THR A 142 6.29 22.87 11.57
C THR A 142 6.90 23.13 12.94
N GLY A 143 8.10 22.60 13.21
CA GLY A 143 8.72 22.59 14.54
C GLY A 143 7.98 21.69 15.55
N LYS A 144 6.98 20.91 15.14
CA LYS A 144 6.10 20.12 16.00
C LYS A 144 6.38 18.62 15.83
N PRO A 145 6.76 17.90 16.90
CA PRO A 145 7.20 16.51 16.81
C PRO A 145 6.07 15.49 16.71
N GLY A 146 4.87 15.82 17.16
CA GLY A 146 3.74 14.89 17.24
C GLY A 146 3.06 14.67 15.87
N VAL A 147 2.60 13.44 15.64
CA VAL A 147 1.88 13.04 14.43
C VAL A 147 0.64 12.26 14.82
N VAL A 148 -0.54 12.64 14.30
CA VAL A 148 -1.74 11.81 14.40
C VAL A 148 -1.64 10.70 13.38
N VAL A 149 -1.87 9.47 13.82
CA VAL A 149 -1.83 8.24 13.02
C VAL A 149 -3.03 7.36 13.35
N PHE A 150 -3.26 6.30 12.57
CA PHE A 150 -4.49 5.52 12.71
C PHE A 150 -4.24 4.11 13.22
N GLU A 151 -5.19 3.60 13.99
CA GLU A 151 -5.22 2.19 14.38
C GLU A 151 -5.21 1.29 13.14
N SER A 152 -4.60 0.12 13.24
CA SER A 152 -4.36 -0.83 12.13
C SER A 152 -3.43 -0.35 11.01
N ALA A 153 -2.88 0.86 11.08
CA ALA A 153 -1.95 1.38 10.07
C ALA A 153 -0.62 0.60 10.03
N TYR A 154 -0.04 0.53 8.82
CA TYR A 154 1.28 -0.01 8.58
C TYR A 154 2.10 0.93 7.68
N HIS A 155 3.04 1.63 8.27
CA HIS A 155 3.91 2.60 7.57
C HIS A 155 5.37 2.14 7.47
N GLY A 156 5.66 0.91 7.87
CA GLY A 156 7.00 0.32 7.87
C GLY A 156 7.59 0.12 9.25
N LEU A 157 8.82 -0.39 9.31
CA LEU A 157 9.45 -0.91 10.52
C LEU A 157 10.76 -0.19 10.92
N GLY A 158 11.21 0.83 10.17
CA GLY A 158 12.25 1.73 10.65
C GLY A 158 11.76 2.51 11.89
N TYR A 159 12.64 2.89 12.79
CA TYR A 159 12.25 3.45 14.11
C TYR A 159 11.33 4.67 14.02
N GLY A 160 11.49 5.55 13.05
CA GLY A 160 10.57 6.67 12.82
C GLY A 160 9.20 6.16 12.36
N ALA A 161 9.16 5.38 11.28
CA ALA A 161 7.93 4.79 10.73
C ALA A 161 7.24 3.84 11.71
N LEU A 162 8.00 3.13 12.56
CA LEU A 162 7.48 2.22 13.58
C LEU A 162 6.67 2.96 14.66
N ASN A 163 6.98 4.24 14.93
CA ASN A 163 6.16 5.08 15.79
C ASN A 163 4.76 5.36 15.20
N ALA A 164 4.61 5.22 13.88
CA ALA A 164 3.35 5.42 13.15
C ALA A 164 2.67 4.09 12.75
N THR A 165 3.34 2.95 12.86
CA THR A 165 2.77 1.61 12.63
C THR A 165 2.05 1.11 13.89
N HIS A 166 0.77 0.69 13.77
CA HIS A 166 -0.07 0.44 14.93
C HIS A 166 0.16 -0.92 15.62
N ARG A 167 0.33 -2.00 14.83
CA ARG A 167 0.29 -3.37 15.36
C ARG A 167 1.33 -3.61 16.48
N ALA A 168 0.85 -4.02 17.67
CA ALA A 168 1.67 -4.34 18.82
C ALA A 168 2.76 -5.40 18.51
N HIS A 169 2.45 -6.38 17.66
CA HIS A 169 3.41 -7.37 17.20
C HIS A 169 4.73 -6.77 16.70
N PHE A 170 4.69 -5.66 15.97
CA PHE A 170 5.89 -5.00 15.46
C PHE A 170 6.53 -4.04 16.46
N ARG A 171 5.73 -3.43 17.34
CA ARG A 171 6.18 -2.34 18.23
C ARG A 171 6.66 -2.83 19.60
N SER A 172 5.98 -3.83 20.17
CA SER A 172 6.23 -4.25 21.56
C SER A 172 7.68 -4.64 21.84
N PRO A 173 8.40 -5.37 20.96
CA PRO A 173 9.80 -5.71 21.20
C PRO A 173 10.72 -4.50 21.30
N PHE A 174 10.37 -3.38 20.67
CA PHE A 174 11.21 -2.19 20.54
C PHE A 174 10.66 -0.98 21.33
N ARG A 175 9.62 -1.16 22.15
CA ARG A 175 8.87 -0.09 22.79
C ARG A 175 9.77 0.85 23.59
N ASN A 176 10.77 0.33 24.28
CA ASN A 176 11.69 1.12 25.10
C ASN A 176 12.59 2.08 24.29
N GLN A 177 12.68 1.88 22.97
CA GLN A 177 13.46 2.74 22.06
C GLN A 177 12.57 3.68 21.23
N LEU A 178 11.24 3.57 21.33
CA LEU A 178 10.29 4.41 20.60
C LEU A 178 9.98 5.67 21.42
N ARG A 179 10.00 6.83 20.77
CA ARG A 179 9.60 8.10 21.39
C ARG A 179 8.09 8.28 21.50
N GLU A 180 7.30 7.38 20.92
CA GLU A 180 5.83 7.40 20.92
C GLU A 180 5.22 8.75 20.50
N PHE A 181 5.83 9.42 19.54
CA PHE A 181 5.32 10.68 18.98
C PHE A 181 4.06 10.46 18.11
N GLY A 182 3.82 9.26 17.63
CA GLY A 182 2.58 8.88 16.94
C GLY A 182 1.40 8.77 17.91
N LYS A 183 0.33 9.54 17.68
CA LYS A 183 -0.90 9.53 18.47
C LYS A 183 -1.97 8.81 17.70
N PHE A 184 -2.29 7.58 18.13
CA PHE A 184 -3.24 6.72 17.44
C PHE A 184 -4.68 7.13 17.71
N VAL A 185 -5.46 7.19 16.63
CA VAL A 185 -6.92 7.36 16.63
C VAL A 185 -7.56 6.24 15.82
N PRO A 186 -8.81 5.86 16.06
CA PRO A 186 -9.48 4.84 15.27
C PRO A 186 -9.50 5.19 13.78
N PHE A 187 -9.27 4.19 12.93
CA PHE A 187 -9.56 4.32 11.50
C PHE A 187 -11.06 4.07 11.29
N PRO A 188 -11.78 4.89 10.51
CA PRO A 188 -13.23 4.73 10.35
C PRO A 188 -13.54 3.39 9.68
N GLY A 189 -14.58 2.73 10.18
CA GLY A 189 -15.02 1.42 9.70
C GLY A 189 -15.38 1.41 8.22
N THR A 190 -15.30 0.23 7.64
CA THR A 190 -15.52 0.06 6.20
C THR A 190 -17.01 0.04 5.86
N ARG A 191 -17.37 0.58 4.71
CA ARG A 191 -18.74 0.55 4.16
C ARG A 191 -19.38 -0.85 4.14
N SER A 192 -18.59 -1.93 4.08
CA SER A 192 -19.09 -3.30 4.04
C SER A 192 -19.61 -3.81 5.40
N ASP A 193 -19.05 -3.32 6.50
CA ASP A 193 -19.52 -3.71 7.82
C ASP A 193 -20.94 -3.16 8.10
N ALA A 194 -21.27 -2.04 7.45
CA ALA A 194 -22.60 -1.43 7.52
C ALA A 194 -23.66 -2.12 6.62
N LEU A 195 -23.25 -2.76 5.51
CA LEU A 195 -24.17 -3.43 4.57
C LEU A 195 -24.62 -4.82 5.06
N VAL A 196 -23.94 -5.42 6.03
CA VAL A 196 -24.23 -6.76 6.56
C VAL A 196 -25.17 -6.70 7.76
N SER A 197 -25.38 -5.54 8.38
CA SER A 197 -26.12 -5.41 9.63
C SER A 197 -27.65 -5.37 9.51
N SER A 198 -28.26 -5.29 8.32
CA SER A 198 -29.72 -5.44 8.19
C SER A 198 -30.18 -5.77 6.77
N SER A 199 -30.88 -6.87 6.63
CA SER A 199 -31.59 -7.27 5.41
C SER A 199 -32.88 -6.46 5.17
N GLU A 200 -33.23 -5.52 6.01
CA GLU A 200 -34.51 -4.79 5.95
C GLU A 200 -34.43 -3.32 5.58
N ASP A 201 -33.23 -2.71 5.51
CA ASP A 201 -33.11 -1.27 5.31
C ASP A 201 -32.44 -0.89 3.99
N ARG A 202 -33.05 -1.28 2.85
CA ARG A 202 -32.65 -0.81 1.51
C ARG A 202 -32.89 0.69 1.27
N ARG A 203 -33.42 1.39 2.26
CA ARG A 203 -33.62 2.85 2.27
C ARG A 203 -32.59 3.58 3.15
N ALA A 204 -31.57 2.88 3.64
CA ALA A 204 -30.54 3.48 4.46
C ALA A 204 -29.73 4.49 3.63
N SER A 205 -29.97 5.71 3.95
CA SER A 205 -29.39 6.97 3.52
C SER A 205 -27.85 6.95 3.45
N PRO A 206 -27.21 7.83 2.64
CA PRO A 206 -25.76 8.05 2.57
C PRO A 206 -25.10 8.44 3.91
N ARG A 207 -25.84 8.50 5.01
CA ARG A 207 -25.42 8.98 6.34
C ARG A 207 -24.86 7.89 7.28
N LEU A 208 -24.80 6.62 6.88
CA LEU A 208 -24.46 5.49 7.79
C LEU A 208 -23.03 5.51 8.36
N GLY A 209 -22.09 6.26 7.81
CA GLY A 209 -20.74 6.41 8.37
C GLY A 209 -20.47 7.72 9.12
N LEU A 210 -21.41 8.65 9.10
CA LEU A 210 -21.19 10.01 9.65
C LEU A 210 -20.97 10.03 11.18
N PRO A 211 -21.73 9.31 12.02
CA PRO A 211 -21.50 9.29 13.46
C PRO A 211 -20.15 8.74 13.85
N GLU A 212 -19.63 7.75 13.09
CA GLU A 212 -18.29 7.19 13.31
C GLU A 212 -17.22 8.19 12.91
N LEU A 213 -17.36 8.86 11.75
CA LEU A 213 -16.46 9.92 11.33
C LEU A 213 -16.41 11.07 12.34
N ASP A 214 -17.55 11.48 12.90
CA ASP A 214 -17.63 12.53 13.92
C ASP A 214 -16.89 12.11 15.21
N LYS A 215 -16.92 10.82 15.56
CA LYS A 215 -16.17 10.27 16.71
C LYS A 215 -14.67 10.34 16.45
N VAL A 216 -14.23 9.94 15.26
CA VAL A 216 -12.82 10.00 14.85
C VAL A 216 -12.35 11.46 14.82
N GLU A 217 -13.11 12.36 14.21
CA GLU A 217 -12.81 13.79 14.14
C GLU A 217 -12.65 14.41 15.54
N ARG A 218 -13.55 14.09 16.50
CA ARG A 218 -13.41 14.55 17.90
C ARG A 218 -12.13 14.06 18.56
N GLN A 219 -11.67 12.84 18.27
CA GLN A 219 -10.40 12.33 18.82
C GLN A 219 -9.20 13.03 18.20
N ILE A 220 -9.20 13.25 16.89
CA ILE A 220 -8.16 14.05 16.21
C ILE A 220 -8.09 15.44 16.83
N LEU A 221 -9.22 16.13 16.98
CA LEU A 221 -9.27 17.48 17.57
C LEU A 221 -8.71 17.54 18.99
N ARG A 222 -8.88 16.50 19.82
CA ARG A 222 -8.26 16.42 21.16
C ARG A 222 -6.73 16.47 21.07
N HIS A 223 -6.13 15.77 20.10
CA HIS A 223 -4.69 15.80 19.90
C HIS A 223 -4.22 17.13 19.30
N LEU A 224 -4.95 17.69 18.32
CA LEU A 224 -4.60 18.96 17.68
C LEU A 224 -4.58 20.15 18.68
N ARG A 225 -5.42 20.10 19.73
CA ARG A 225 -5.43 21.11 20.81
C ARG A 225 -4.12 21.16 21.61
N GLN A 226 -3.31 20.08 21.60
CA GLN A 226 -2.05 20.01 22.33
C GLN A 226 -0.93 20.85 21.69
N LYS A 227 -1.15 21.47 20.54
CA LYS A 227 -0.18 22.31 19.79
C LYS A 227 1.15 21.64 19.44
N SER A 228 1.37 20.37 19.84
CA SER A 228 2.57 19.59 19.54
C SER A 228 2.44 18.75 18.29
N ILE A 229 1.25 18.71 17.66
CA ILE A 229 0.99 17.94 16.46
C ILE A 229 1.36 18.77 15.22
N GLY A 230 2.28 18.24 14.40
CA GLY A 230 2.72 18.84 13.14
C GLY A 230 2.07 18.23 11.90
N ALA A 231 1.60 16.97 11.98
CA ALA A 231 1.04 16.30 10.83
C ALA A 231 -0.03 15.26 11.21
N ILE A 232 -0.84 14.89 10.22
CA ILE A 232 -1.68 13.70 10.18
C ILE A 232 -1.10 12.80 9.08
N LEU A 233 -0.71 11.56 9.43
CA LEU A 233 -0.22 10.55 8.48
C LEU A 233 -1.26 9.44 8.35
N VAL A 234 -1.65 9.12 7.12
CA VAL A 234 -2.70 8.12 6.84
C VAL A 234 -2.47 7.37 5.53
N GLU A 235 -2.78 6.08 5.51
CA GLU A 235 -3.03 5.33 4.28
C GLU A 235 -4.44 5.69 3.78
N PRO A 236 -4.64 6.14 2.54
CA PRO A 236 -6.00 6.40 2.01
C PRO A 236 -6.91 5.17 2.06
N ILE A 237 -6.32 4.00 1.91
CA ILE A 237 -6.91 2.68 2.17
C ILE A 237 -5.88 1.90 2.96
N GLN A 238 -6.24 1.41 4.13
CA GLN A 238 -5.33 0.57 4.92
C GLN A 238 -5.25 -0.82 4.31
N VAL A 239 -4.09 -1.19 3.76
CA VAL A 239 -3.93 -2.49 3.09
C VAL A 239 -3.62 -3.58 4.10
N ARG A 240 -2.50 -3.46 4.82
CA ARG A 240 -2.08 -4.41 5.86
C ARG A 240 -3.04 -4.47 7.03
N GLY A 241 -3.82 -3.42 7.25
CA GLY A 241 -4.92 -3.38 8.22
C GLY A 241 -6.12 -4.27 7.85
N GLY A 242 -6.16 -4.79 6.60
CA GLY A 242 -7.20 -5.69 6.12
C GLY A 242 -8.02 -5.14 4.96
N ILE A 243 -7.42 -4.29 4.13
CA ILE A 243 -8.06 -3.58 3.01
C ILE A 243 -9.26 -2.76 3.50
N ASN A 244 -8.99 -1.90 4.49
CA ASN A 244 -10.00 -1.02 5.05
C ASN A 244 -10.20 0.21 4.16
N VAL A 245 -11.36 0.28 3.51
CA VAL A 245 -11.77 1.39 2.65
C VAL A 245 -12.63 2.34 3.48
N PRO A 246 -12.17 3.57 3.75
CA PRO A 246 -12.94 4.51 4.57
C PRO A 246 -14.13 5.09 3.81
N PRO A 247 -15.10 5.72 4.50
CA PRO A 247 -16.13 6.52 3.86
C PRO A 247 -15.53 7.63 2.97
N PRO A 248 -16.17 8.01 1.86
CA PRO A 248 -15.64 9.02 0.93
C PRO A 248 -15.32 10.36 1.57
N GLU A 249 -16.06 10.73 2.62
CA GLU A 249 -15.91 11.99 3.35
C GLU A 249 -14.68 12.03 4.27
N PHE A 250 -14.02 10.90 4.51
CA PHE A 250 -12.92 10.79 5.48
C PHE A 250 -11.73 11.67 5.10
N LEU A 251 -11.15 11.48 3.92
CA LEU A 251 -9.99 12.29 3.49
C LEU A 251 -10.34 13.79 3.35
N PRO A 252 -11.48 14.20 2.78
CA PRO A 252 -11.91 15.60 2.79
C PRO A 252 -12.02 16.21 4.19
N ARG A 253 -12.49 15.46 5.18
CA ARG A 253 -12.51 15.92 6.58
C ARG A 253 -11.10 16.09 7.15
N LEU A 254 -10.19 15.14 6.89
CA LEU A 254 -8.79 15.26 7.31
C LEU A 254 -8.12 16.49 6.68
N ARG A 255 -8.33 16.72 5.38
CA ARG A 255 -7.78 17.91 4.70
C ARG A 255 -8.25 19.20 5.36
N ARG A 256 -9.59 19.32 5.58
CA ARG A 256 -10.16 20.48 6.26
C ARG A 256 -9.58 20.69 7.67
N LEU A 257 -9.43 19.62 8.46
CA LEU A 257 -8.82 19.72 9.80
C LEU A 257 -7.37 20.18 9.73
N CYS A 258 -6.60 19.66 8.77
CA CYS A 258 -5.21 20.06 8.56
C CYS A 258 -5.12 21.56 8.22
N ASP A 259 -5.98 22.05 7.33
CA ASP A 259 -6.03 23.46 6.94
C ASP A 259 -6.41 24.37 8.10
N GLN A 260 -7.43 23.99 8.90
CA GLN A 260 -7.91 24.77 10.04
C GLN A 260 -6.90 24.86 11.21
N HIS A 261 -6.06 23.85 11.37
CA HIS A 261 -5.14 23.74 12.49
C HIS A 261 -3.66 23.97 12.14
N ASN A 262 -3.36 24.32 10.89
CA ASN A 262 -1.98 24.47 10.39
C ASN A 262 -1.11 23.24 10.71
N VAL A 263 -1.61 22.07 10.32
CA VAL A 263 -0.89 20.79 10.37
C VAL A 263 -0.85 20.17 8.98
N LEU A 264 0.15 19.37 8.70
CA LEU A 264 0.35 18.78 7.37
C LEU A 264 -0.46 17.51 7.20
N LEU A 265 -0.98 17.29 6.01
CA LEU A 265 -1.55 16.01 5.60
C LEU A 265 -0.53 15.20 4.81
N ILE A 266 -0.12 14.07 5.37
CA ILE A 266 0.81 13.12 4.74
C ILE A 266 0.00 11.90 4.32
N LEU A 267 0.00 11.56 3.02
CA LEU A 267 -0.61 10.34 2.51
C LEU A 267 0.44 9.29 2.19
N ASP A 268 0.27 8.12 2.79
CA ASP A 268 1.05 6.94 2.43
C ASP A 268 0.36 6.21 1.27
N GLU A 269 0.81 6.50 0.07
CA GLU A 269 0.35 5.87 -1.18
C GLU A 269 1.32 4.79 -1.70
N ILE A 270 2.19 4.29 -0.82
CA ILE A 270 3.19 3.28 -1.19
C ILE A 270 2.53 2.03 -1.77
N TYR A 271 1.36 1.64 -1.25
CA TYR A 271 0.63 0.49 -1.77
C TYR A 271 -0.49 0.90 -2.75
N THR A 272 -1.15 2.01 -2.51
CA THR A 272 -2.37 2.44 -3.20
C THR A 272 -2.12 3.22 -4.49
N GLY A 273 -0.91 3.74 -4.67
CA GLY A 273 -0.53 4.53 -5.82
C GLY A 273 -0.35 3.74 -7.13
N PHE A 274 -0.06 4.47 -8.20
CA PHE A 274 0.25 3.95 -9.52
C PHE A 274 -0.83 3.04 -10.13
N GLY A 275 -2.10 3.43 -9.95
CA GLY A 275 -3.23 2.78 -10.61
C GLY A 275 -3.87 1.64 -9.83
N ARG A 276 -3.34 1.24 -8.67
CA ARG A 276 -3.83 0.11 -7.87
C ARG A 276 -5.32 0.17 -7.59
N THR A 277 -5.84 1.33 -7.24
CA THR A 277 -7.24 1.55 -6.86
C THR A 277 -8.16 1.96 -8.01
N GLY A 278 -7.66 2.00 -9.25
CA GLY A 278 -8.42 2.48 -10.42
C GLY A 278 -8.33 3.99 -10.65
N LYS A 279 -7.55 4.69 -9.85
CA LYS A 279 -7.05 6.06 -10.04
C LYS A 279 -5.53 6.04 -9.98
N TRP A 280 -4.83 7.11 -10.44
CA TRP A 280 -3.38 7.19 -10.30
C TRP A 280 -2.95 7.06 -8.85
N PHE A 281 -3.62 7.79 -7.96
CA PHE A 281 -3.46 7.75 -6.52
C PHE A 281 -4.82 7.63 -5.84
N ALA A 282 -4.87 6.98 -4.69
CA ALA A 282 -6.15 6.75 -4.01
C ALA A 282 -6.79 8.05 -3.49
N CYS A 283 -6.01 9.07 -3.19
CA CYS A 283 -6.52 10.39 -2.81
C CYS A 283 -7.43 11.03 -3.88
N GLU A 284 -7.23 10.67 -5.16
CA GLU A 284 -8.05 11.15 -6.29
C GLU A 284 -9.51 10.64 -6.26
N HIS A 285 -9.83 9.62 -5.45
CA HIS A 285 -11.22 9.19 -5.23
C HIS A 285 -12.04 10.19 -4.41
N SER A 286 -11.37 11.06 -3.67
CA SER A 286 -11.97 12.04 -2.78
C SER A 286 -11.56 13.48 -3.13
N ASP A 287 -10.90 13.68 -4.27
CA ASP A 287 -10.37 14.97 -4.77
C ASP A 287 -9.54 15.72 -3.70
N VAL A 288 -8.75 14.98 -2.92
CA VAL A 288 -7.89 15.53 -1.86
C VAL A 288 -6.45 15.60 -2.33
N VAL A 289 -5.84 16.79 -2.20
CA VAL A 289 -4.42 17.00 -2.43
C VAL A 289 -3.71 17.02 -1.07
N PRO A 290 -2.73 16.13 -0.84
CA PRO A 290 -1.93 16.15 0.39
C PRO A 290 -0.85 17.23 0.35
N ASP A 291 -0.22 17.51 1.49
CA ASP A 291 1.00 18.30 1.57
C ASP A 291 2.24 17.47 1.20
N ILE A 292 2.22 16.17 1.56
CA ILE A 292 3.28 15.21 1.29
C ILE A 292 2.66 13.86 0.90
N VAL A 293 3.24 13.20 -0.10
CA VAL A 293 2.87 11.82 -0.48
C VAL A 293 4.10 10.91 -0.45
N CYS A 294 3.95 9.72 0.16
CA CYS A 294 4.96 8.68 0.17
C CYS A 294 4.67 7.66 -0.94
N LEU A 295 5.67 7.37 -1.77
CA LEU A 295 5.58 6.52 -2.95
C LEU A 295 6.61 5.38 -2.88
N GLY A 296 6.27 4.20 -3.42
CA GLY A 296 7.17 3.05 -3.45
C GLY A 296 6.56 1.90 -4.27
N LYS A 297 6.92 0.66 -3.93
CA LYS A 297 6.36 -0.57 -4.55
C LYS A 297 6.21 -0.47 -6.08
N ALA A 298 5.01 -0.15 -6.54
CA ALA A 298 4.67 -0.03 -7.96
C ALA A 298 5.41 1.10 -8.69
N LEU A 299 6.17 1.94 -8.01
CA LEU A 299 6.99 2.97 -8.63
C LEU A 299 7.97 2.38 -9.65
N THR A 300 8.66 1.30 -9.32
CA THR A 300 9.70 0.69 -10.16
C THR A 300 9.29 -0.63 -10.80
N GLY A 301 8.30 -1.31 -10.26
CA GLY A 301 7.92 -2.66 -10.70
C GLY A 301 8.90 -3.77 -10.29
N GLY A 302 9.77 -3.55 -9.26
CA GLY A 302 10.60 -4.59 -8.68
C GLY A 302 12.01 -4.20 -8.24
N PHE A 303 12.47 -2.98 -8.51
CA PHE A 303 13.77 -2.49 -8.03
C PHE A 303 13.62 -1.65 -6.75
N PRO A 304 14.52 -1.75 -5.76
CA PRO A 304 14.46 -0.96 -4.54
C PRO A 304 14.59 0.55 -4.84
N LEU A 305 13.50 1.26 -4.77
CA LEU A 305 13.40 2.73 -4.85
C LEU A 305 12.06 3.19 -4.31
N SER A 306 12.07 4.25 -3.55
CA SER A 306 10.89 4.94 -3.06
C SER A 306 11.11 6.46 -3.09
N ALA A 307 10.07 7.23 -2.81
CA ALA A 307 10.14 8.67 -2.82
C ALA A 307 9.17 9.28 -1.80
N CYS A 308 9.64 10.32 -1.12
CA CYS A 308 8.80 11.30 -0.45
C CYS A 308 8.67 12.50 -1.38
N VAL A 309 7.46 12.82 -1.81
CA VAL A 309 7.17 13.97 -2.66
C VAL A 309 6.32 14.95 -1.88
N GLY A 310 6.78 16.16 -1.71
CA GLY A 310 6.06 17.21 -1.01
C GLY A 310 5.81 18.42 -1.91
N ARG A 311 4.84 19.23 -1.54
CA ARG A 311 4.56 20.52 -2.17
C ARG A 311 5.83 21.39 -2.14
N ALA A 312 6.20 22.02 -3.27
CA ALA A 312 7.50 22.65 -3.44
C ALA A 312 7.82 23.71 -2.37
N ASP A 313 6.86 24.59 -2.05
CA ASP A 313 7.01 25.62 -1.02
C ASP A 313 7.30 25.02 0.37
N LEU A 314 6.59 23.96 0.72
CA LEU A 314 6.79 23.22 1.97
C LEU A 314 8.19 22.59 2.03
N MET A 315 8.61 21.97 0.93
CA MET A 315 9.91 21.30 0.86
C MET A 315 11.05 22.31 0.94
N ASP A 316 10.90 23.49 0.36
CA ASP A 316 11.92 24.57 0.44
C ASP A 316 12.07 25.13 1.84
N VAL A 317 10.97 25.23 2.59
CA VAL A 317 11.01 25.65 4.00
C VAL A 317 11.66 24.56 4.89
N ALA A 318 11.29 23.30 4.67
CA ALA A 318 11.78 22.17 5.47
C ALA A 318 13.27 21.87 5.19
N TRP A 319 13.68 22.00 3.94
CA TRP A 319 15.02 21.63 3.46
C TRP A 319 15.69 22.80 2.76
N PRO A 320 16.13 23.85 3.51
CA PRO A 320 16.83 24.99 2.92
C PRO A 320 18.15 24.55 2.30
N PRO A 321 18.76 25.38 1.42
CA PRO A 321 20.05 25.09 0.80
C PRO A 321 21.10 24.69 1.85
N SER A 322 21.83 23.59 1.57
CA SER A 322 22.90 23.11 2.42
C SER A 322 24.10 24.07 2.36
N SER A 323 24.79 24.25 3.49
CA SER A 323 26.06 24.97 3.57
C SER A 323 27.28 24.07 3.33
N GLY A 324 27.09 22.84 2.86
CA GLY A 324 28.14 21.87 2.59
C GLY A 324 27.60 20.46 2.53
N GLU A 325 27.18 19.90 3.65
CA GLU A 325 26.67 18.53 3.73
C GLU A 325 25.15 18.49 3.90
N ALA A 326 24.49 17.56 3.22
CA ALA A 326 23.05 17.34 3.37
C ALA A 326 22.73 16.65 4.69
N ILE A 327 21.74 17.17 5.45
CA ILE A 327 21.31 16.58 6.72
C ILE A 327 20.44 15.32 6.58
N HIS A 328 20.10 14.94 5.35
CA HIS A 328 19.40 13.70 5.03
C HIS A 328 19.91 13.15 3.71
N THR A 329 20.66 12.07 3.78
CA THR A 329 21.23 11.39 2.61
C THR A 329 21.35 9.89 2.87
N SER A 330 21.58 9.12 1.83
CA SER A 330 21.99 7.71 1.87
C SER A 330 22.78 7.37 0.62
N THR A 331 23.63 6.33 0.72
CA THR A 331 24.52 5.89 -0.38
C THR A 331 23.77 5.66 -1.70
N PHE A 332 22.58 5.07 -1.65
CA PHE A 332 21.81 4.69 -2.83
C PHE A 332 20.67 5.67 -3.18
N LEU A 333 20.69 6.88 -2.67
CA LEU A 333 19.66 7.89 -2.88
C LEU A 333 19.48 8.21 -4.36
N GLY A 334 18.30 7.87 -4.90
CA GLY A 334 17.99 8.07 -6.31
C GLY A 334 18.85 7.19 -7.23
N HIS A 335 19.01 5.90 -6.91
CA HIS A 335 19.85 4.95 -7.65
C HIS A 335 19.58 4.96 -9.17
N PRO A 336 20.63 5.03 -10.03
CA PRO A 336 20.46 5.20 -11.49
C PRO A 336 19.58 4.14 -12.15
N VAL A 337 19.76 2.86 -11.76
CA VAL A 337 18.97 1.75 -12.31
C VAL A 337 17.52 1.86 -11.85
N GLY A 338 17.29 2.14 -10.56
CA GLY A 338 15.94 2.35 -10.02
C GLY A 338 15.22 3.50 -10.72
N CYS A 339 15.90 4.62 -10.97
CA CYS A 339 15.34 5.75 -11.71
C CYS A 339 14.98 5.41 -13.16
N ALA A 340 15.84 4.66 -13.86
CA ALA A 340 15.56 4.18 -15.20
C ALA A 340 14.34 3.27 -15.26
N MET A 341 14.25 2.33 -14.32
CA MET A 341 13.12 1.41 -14.23
C MET A 341 11.83 2.13 -13.84
N ALA A 342 11.86 3.07 -12.90
CA ALA A 342 10.70 3.86 -12.51
C ALA A 342 10.14 4.68 -13.68
N LEU A 343 10.97 5.39 -14.42
CA LEU A 343 10.56 6.13 -15.61
C LEU A 343 9.93 5.22 -16.68
N ALA A 344 10.51 4.03 -16.89
CA ALA A 344 9.96 3.06 -17.83
C ALA A 344 8.63 2.50 -17.35
N ASN A 345 8.48 2.24 -16.03
CA ASN A 345 7.28 1.68 -15.45
C ASN A 345 6.12 2.67 -15.44
N ILE A 346 6.36 3.96 -15.16
CA ILE A 346 5.34 5.02 -15.27
C ILE A 346 4.81 5.08 -16.70
N ARG A 347 5.70 5.08 -17.71
CA ARG A 347 5.32 5.08 -19.13
C ARG A 347 4.54 3.82 -19.52
N GLU A 348 4.88 2.66 -18.95
CA GLU A 348 4.17 1.40 -19.21
C GLU A 348 2.75 1.45 -18.63
N ILE A 349 2.57 1.98 -17.43
CA ILE A 349 1.25 2.18 -16.80
C ILE A 349 0.37 3.10 -17.65
N GLU A 350 0.93 4.22 -18.13
CA GLU A 350 0.22 5.18 -18.99
C GLU A 350 -0.14 4.58 -20.36
N SER A 351 0.87 4.11 -21.08
CA SER A 351 0.71 3.65 -22.48
C SER A 351 -0.24 2.47 -22.60
N ARG A 352 -0.31 1.61 -21.58
CA ARG A 352 -1.23 0.46 -21.53
C ARG A 352 -2.54 0.75 -20.83
N ARG A 353 -2.77 1.99 -20.41
CA ARG A 353 -3.99 2.44 -19.71
C ARG A 353 -4.31 1.56 -18.50
N LEU A 354 -3.28 1.16 -17.74
CA LEU A 354 -3.44 0.20 -16.64
C LEU A 354 -4.29 0.74 -15.49
N VAL A 355 -4.36 2.05 -15.30
CA VAL A 355 -5.24 2.71 -14.34
C VAL A 355 -6.72 2.43 -14.65
N ALA A 356 -7.15 2.68 -15.88
CA ALA A 356 -8.53 2.42 -16.32
C ALA A 356 -8.86 0.92 -16.28
N ARG A 357 -7.89 0.07 -16.67
CA ARG A 357 -8.01 -1.38 -16.58
C ARG A 357 -8.22 -1.86 -15.15
N SER A 358 -7.49 -1.28 -14.19
CA SER A 358 -7.66 -1.57 -12.76
C SER A 358 -9.06 -1.21 -12.27
N ALA A 359 -9.61 -0.07 -12.70
CA ALA A 359 -10.97 0.33 -12.35
C ALA A 359 -12.01 -0.67 -12.88
N GLU A 360 -11.92 -1.03 -14.18
CA GLU A 360 -12.84 -1.97 -14.83
C GLU A 360 -12.80 -3.37 -14.19
N LEU A 361 -11.59 -3.96 -14.11
CA LEU A 361 -11.42 -5.32 -13.59
C LEU A 361 -11.68 -5.39 -12.08
N GLY A 362 -11.41 -4.29 -11.35
CA GLY A 362 -11.73 -4.17 -9.93
C GLY A 362 -13.23 -4.20 -9.68
N THR A 363 -14.02 -3.49 -10.50
CA THR A 363 -15.49 -3.53 -10.44
C THR A 363 -16.00 -4.95 -10.70
N PHE A 364 -15.44 -5.63 -11.70
CA PHE A 364 -15.77 -7.03 -11.99
C PHE A 364 -15.45 -7.93 -10.78
N LEU A 365 -14.22 -7.87 -10.26
CA LEU A 365 -13.76 -8.69 -9.14
C LEU A 365 -14.62 -8.48 -7.88
N LEU A 366 -14.87 -7.23 -7.52
CA LEU A 366 -15.68 -6.89 -6.34
C LEU A 366 -17.13 -7.38 -6.50
N SER A 367 -17.75 -7.19 -7.67
CA SER A 367 -19.11 -7.65 -7.94
C SER A 367 -19.21 -9.18 -7.87
N ALA A 368 -18.23 -9.90 -8.41
CA ALA A 368 -18.19 -11.36 -8.35
C ALA A 368 -18.03 -11.87 -6.89
N LEU A 369 -17.17 -11.22 -6.10
CA LEU A 369 -17.01 -11.56 -4.67
C LEU A 369 -18.26 -11.22 -3.83
N ILE A 370 -19.01 -10.16 -4.16
CA ILE A 370 -20.31 -9.88 -3.55
C ILE A 370 -21.31 -11.00 -3.85
N GLY A 371 -21.36 -11.46 -5.10
CA GLY A 371 -22.18 -12.60 -5.50
C GLY A 371 -21.79 -13.88 -4.75
N LEU A 372 -20.50 -14.18 -4.68
CA LEU A 372 -19.96 -15.31 -3.92
C LEU A 372 -20.34 -15.21 -2.44
N ALA A 373 -20.13 -14.05 -1.82
CA ALA A 373 -20.45 -13.82 -0.41
C ALA A 373 -21.94 -14.09 -0.11
N LYS A 374 -22.85 -13.65 -0.99
CA LYS A 374 -24.29 -13.92 -0.87
C LYS A 374 -24.63 -15.41 -0.92
N ARG A 375 -23.97 -16.16 -1.82
CA ARG A 375 -24.20 -17.59 -1.98
C ARG A 375 -23.59 -18.44 -0.86
N ARG A 376 -22.48 -17.98 -0.26
CA ARG A 376 -21.67 -18.76 0.69
C ARG A 376 -21.84 -18.36 2.15
N SER A 377 -22.35 -17.16 2.45
CA SER A 377 -22.72 -16.83 3.84
C SER A 377 -23.85 -17.74 4.32
N ASN A 378 -23.67 -18.31 5.51
CA ASN A 378 -24.60 -19.27 6.10
C ASN A 378 -24.67 -19.07 7.62
N SER A 379 -25.29 -20.01 8.33
CA SER A 379 -25.39 -19.98 9.80
C SER A 379 -24.04 -20.06 10.53
N LYS A 380 -22.99 -20.54 9.87
CA LYS A 380 -21.66 -20.74 10.46
C LYS A 380 -20.68 -19.62 10.11
N PHE A 381 -20.72 -19.11 8.86
CA PHE A 381 -19.76 -18.13 8.35
C PHE A 381 -20.42 -16.97 7.59
N ARG A 382 -19.81 -15.79 7.69
CA ARG A 382 -20.13 -14.59 6.92
C ARG A 382 -18.93 -14.12 6.12
N PHE A 383 -19.18 -13.69 4.88
CA PHE A 383 -18.19 -13.21 3.96
C PHE A 383 -18.51 -11.76 3.56
N SER A 384 -17.54 -10.86 3.70
CA SER A 384 -17.73 -9.44 3.40
C SER A 384 -16.61 -8.94 2.48
N PRO A 385 -16.87 -8.78 1.18
CA PRO A 385 -15.90 -8.22 0.24
C PRO A 385 -15.89 -6.69 0.31
N ARG A 386 -14.72 -6.09 0.08
CA ARG A 386 -14.50 -4.65 -0.04
C ARG A 386 -13.26 -4.33 -0.85
N GLY A 387 -13.18 -3.14 -1.41
CA GLY A 387 -12.01 -2.70 -2.17
C GLY A 387 -12.33 -1.62 -3.19
N LEU A 388 -11.28 -1.11 -3.84
CA LEU A 388 -11.32 -0.20 -4.99
C LEU A 388 -10.30 -0.65 -6.03
N GLY A 389 -10.67 -0.64 -7.30
CA GLY A 389 -9.82 -1.13 -8.36
C GLY A 389 -9.36 -2.57 -8.11
N LEU A 390 -8.13 -2.90 -8.45
CA LEU A 390 -7.53 -4.21 -8.17
C LEU A 390 -6.84 -4.25 -6.79
N LEU A 391 -7.49 -3.69 -5.79
CA LEU A 391 -7.17 -3.80 -4.37
C LEU A 391 -8.45 -4.24 -3.65
N VAL A 392 -8.66 -5.55 -3.53
CA VAL A 392 -9.90 -6.14 -3.00
C VAL A 392 -9.58 -7.14 -1.91
N GLY A 393 -10.35 -7.10 -0.82
CA GLY A 393 -10.30 -8.05 0.28
C GLY A 393 -11.63 -8.76 0.50
N LEU A 394 -11.58 -10.04 0.82
CA LEU A 394 -12.71 -10.83 1.29
C LEU A 394 -12.50 -11.13 2.78
N THR A 395 -13.26 -10.49 3.66
CA THR A 395 -13.23 -10.76 5.10
C THR A 395 -14.04 -12.00 5.42
N LEU A 396 -13.46 -12.88 6.22
CA LEU A 396 -14.10 -14.09 6.73
C LEU A 396 -14.34 -13.95 8.24
N ARG A 397 -15.59 -14.13 8.65
CA ARG A 397 -16.01 -14.11 10.06
C ARG A 397 -16.90 -15.31 10.37
N HIS A 398 -16.93 -15.71 11.64
CA HIS A 398 -17.98 -16.58 12.16
C HIS A 398 -19.33 -15.82 12.22
N SER A 399 -20.43 -16.53 12.36
CA SER A 399 -21.77 -15.94 12.42
C SER A 399 -21.96 -14.99 13.61
N ASP A 400 -21.23 -15.21 14.71
CA ASP A 400 -21.18 -14.36 15.90
C ASP A 400 -20.31 -13.09 15.72
N GLY A 401 -19.69 -12.92 14.54
CA GLY A 401 -18.82 -11.79 14.22
C GLY A 401 -17.34 -12.00 14.53
N ALA A 402 -16.96 -13.10 15.20
CA ALA A 402 -15.54 -13.39 15.49
C ALA A 402 -14.73 -13.62 14.20
N PRO A 403 -13.43 -13.26 14.16
CA PRO A 403 -12.57 -13.50 12.99
C PRO A 403 -12.42 -15.00 12.69
N ALA A 404 -12.72 -15.43 11.46
CA ALA A 404 -12.54 -16.80 11.00
C ALA A 404 -11.11 -17.04 10.47
N THR A 405 -10.10 -16.79 11.29
CA THR A 405 -8.66 -16.85 10.94
C THR A 405 -8.28 -18.22 10.38
N LYS A 406 -8.70 -19.31 11.03
CA LYS A 406 -8.37 -20.68 10.58
C LYS A 406 -8.91 -20.95 9.18
N LEU A 407 -10.14 -20.51 8.89
CA LEU A 407 -10.75 -20.66 7.56
C LEU A 407 -9.98 -19.84 6.52
N ALA A 408 -9.60 -18.60 6.82
CA ALA A 408 -8.86 -17.76 5.89
C ALA A 408 -7.47 -18.33 5.57
N LEU A 409 -6.73 -18.79 6.57
CA LEU A 409 -5.42 -19.42 6.36
C LEU A 409 -5.54 -20.72 5.56
N ALA A 410 -6.51 -21.59 5.89
CA ALA A 410 -6.78 -22.80 5.13
C ALA A 410 -7.18 -22.48 3.67
N THR A 411 -7.95 -21.41 3.44
CA THR A 411 -8.31 -20.93 2.10
C THR A 411 -7.07 -20.52 1.31
N VAL A 412 -6.18 -19.71 1.89
CA VAL A 412 -4.94 -19.25 1.22
C VAL A 412 -4.03 -20.43 0.87
N LYS A 413 -3.85 -21.38 1.79
CA LYS A 413 -3.05 -22.59 1.55
C LYS A 413 -3.67 -23.47 0.46
N SER A 414 -4.98 -23.68 0.48
CA SER A 414 -5.68 -24.46 -0.54
C SER A 414 -5.63 -23.81 -1.92
N LEU A 415 -5.68 -22.48 -2.00
CA LEU A 415 -5.45 -21.73 -3.23
C LEU A 415 -4.02 -21.94 -3.74
N LEU A 416 -3.00 -21.87 -2.86
CA LEU A 416 -1.60 -22.10 -3.23
C LEU A 416 -1.40 -23.50 -3.81
N GLN A 417 -1.94 -24.55 -3.18
CA GLN A 417 -1.87 -25.92 -3.67
C GLN A 417 -2.47 -26.07 -5.07
N ARG A 418 -3.50 -25.26 -5.40
CA ARG A 418 -4.17 -25.23 -6.69
C ARG A 418 -3.55 -24.24 -7.70
N GLY A 419 -2.39 -23.66 -7.39
CA GLY A 419 -1.64 -22.78 -8.28
C GLY A 419 -2.05 -21.30 -8.26
N PHE A 420 -2.63 -20.81 -7.15
CA PHE A 420 -2.98 -19.41 -6.97
C PHE A 420 -2.30 -18.85 -5.71
N ILE A 421 -1.52 -17.78 -5.85
CA ILE A 421 -0.87 -17.10 -4.73
C ILE A 421 -1.79 -16.00 -4.24
N ALA A 422 -2.30 -16.12 -3.02
CA ALA A 422 -3.05 -15.10 -2.29
C ALA A 422 -2.42 -14.92 -0.89
N LEU A 423 -2.70 -13.80 -0.22
CA LEU A 423 -2.18 -13.52 1.12
C LEU A 423 -3.30 -13.22 2.11
N PRO A 424 -3.12 -13.61 3.37
CA PRO A 424 -3.99 -13.18 4.45
C PRO A 424 -3.59 -11.78 4.91
N GLU A 425 -4.56 -10.90 5.13
CA GLU A 425 -4.38 -9.54 5.64
C GLU A 425 -5.25 -9.29 6.88
N GLY A 426 -5.01 -8.12 7.51
CA GLY A 426 -5.70 -7.72 8.74
C GLY A 426 -5.03 -8.22 10.00
N GLN A 427 -5.40 -7.60 11.14
CA GLN A 427 -4.83 -7.93 12.45
C GLN A 427 -5.01 -9.40 12.83
N HIS A 428 -6.10 -10.00 12.37
CA HIS A 428 -6.45 -11.40 12.65
C HIS A 428 -6.20 -12.34 11.48
N ALA A 429 -5.50 -11.90 10.44
CA ALA A 429 -5.24 -12.69 9.23
C ALA A 429 -6.52 -13.36 8.65
N ASN A 430 -7.66 -12.71 8.78
CA ASN A 430 -8.96 -13.22 8.35
C ASN A 430 -9.53 -12.54 7.11
N VAL A 431 -8.67 -11.84 6.36
CA VAL A 431 -9.00 -11.21 5.08
C VAL A 431 -8.17 -11.87 3.99
N VAL A 432 -8.79 -12.53 3.04
CA VAL A 432 -8.11 -13.01 1.82
C VAL A 432 -7.99 -11.84 0.86
N SER A 433 -6.77 -11.45 0.50
CA SER A 433 -6.49 -10.27 -0.31
C SER A 433 -6.22 -10.62 -1.77
N PHE A 434 -6.71 -9.75 -2.67
CA PHE A 434 -6.55 -9.81 -4.12
C PHE A 434 -5.97 -8.47 -4.59
N THR A 435 -4.68 -8.48 -4.89
CA THR A 435 -3.94 -7.30 -5.37
C THR A 435 -3.06 -7.67 -6.58
N PRO A 436 -3.64 -8.35 -7.61
CA PRO A 436 -2.89 -8.91 -8.72
C PRO A 436 -2.16 -7.82 -9.53
N PRO A 437 -1.21 -8.18 -10.41
CA PRO A 437 -0.71 -7.25 -11.41
C PRO A 437 -1.87 -6.63 -12.23
N LEU A 438 -1.78 -5.33 -12.53
CA LEU A 438 -2.83 -4.62 -13.28
C LEU A 438 -3.00 -5.16 -14.72
N THR A 439 -2.07 -6.00 -15.15
CA THR A 439 -2.08 -6.69 -16.44
C THR A 439 -2.89 -7.98 -16.44
N ILE A 440 -3.44 -8.40 -15.31
CA ILE A 440 -4.25 -9.61 -15.20
C ILE A 440 -5.44 -9.56 -16.17
N SER A 441 -5.85 -10.71 -16.71
CA SER A 441 -7.03 -10.80 -17.58
C SER A 441 -8.29 -11.12 -16.77
N ARG A 442 -9.45 -10.78 -17.34
CA ARG A 442 -10.75 -11.15 -16.77
C ARG A 442 -10.91 -12.67 -16.63
N MET A 443 -10.43 -13.43 -17.61
CA MET A 443 -10.47 -14.90 -17.59
C MET A 443 -9.62 -15.46 -16.43
N GLN A 444 -8.44 -14.88 -16.17
CA GLN A 444 -7.59 -15.29 -15.05
C GLN A 444 -8.22 -14.95 -13.69
N LEU A 445 -8.88 -13.80 -13.58
CA LEU A 445 -9.64 -13.45 -12.38
C LEU A 445 -10.83 -14.41 -12.18
N GLN A 446 -11.54 -14.76 -13.25
CA GLN A 446 -12.63 -15.72 -13.17
C GLN A 446 -12.15 -17.09 -12.70
N ALA A 447 -11.05 -17.60 -13.26
CA ALA A 447 -10.46 -18.87 -12.81
C ALA A 447 -10.06 -18.85 -11.31
N ALA A 448 -9.53 -17.72 -10.82
CA ALA A 448 -9.23 -17.57 -9.40
C ALA A 448 -10.49 -17.54 -8.52
N LEU A 449 -11.57 -16.89 -9.00
CA LEU A 449 -12.87 -16.86 -8.31
C LEU A 449 -13.53 -18.24 -8.26
N ASP A 450 -13.50 -18.98 -9.37
CA ASP A 450 -14.06 -20.33 -9.44
C ASP A 450 -13.31 -21.27 -8.49
N CYS A 451 -11.98 -21.17 -8.45
CA CYS A 451 -11.16 -21.92 -7.51
C CYS A 451 -11.46 -21.54 -6.05
N LEU A 452 -11.58 -20.24 -5.75
CA LEU A 452 -11.93 -19.74 -4.41
C LEU A 452 -13.28 -20.29 -3.95
N GLU A 453 -14.28 -20.29 -4.84
CA GLU A 453 -15.63 -20.80 -4.52
C GLU A 453 -15.60 -22.29 -4.18
N GLN A 454 -14.85 -23.10 -4.97
CA GLN A 454 -14.66 -24.53 -4.71
C GLN A 454 -13.94 -24.78 -3.37
N VAL A 455 -12.88 -23.99 -3.08
CA VAL A 455 -12.13 -24.10 -1.83
C VAL A 455 -13.03 -23.81 -0.61
N LEU A 456 -13.78 -22.69 -0.68
CA LEU A 456 -14.68 -22.31 0.40
C LEU A 456 -15.80 -23.31 0.62
N SER A 457 -16.33 -23.94 -0.44
CA SER A 457 -17.33 -25.02 -0.33
C SER A 457 -16.77 -26.20 0.46
N GLY A 458 -15.62 -26.73 0.02
CA GLY A 458 -15.02 -27.89 0.64
C GLY A 458 -14.51 -27.67 2.08
N LEU A 459 -14.18 -26.41 2.45
CA LEU A 459 -13.73 -26.06 3.81
C LEU A 459 -14.91 -25.74 4.77
N ALA A 460 -16.03 -25.24 4.25
CA ALA A 460 -17.19 -24.90 5.07
C ALA A 460 -18.05 -26.12 5.42
N GLU A 461 -17.92 -27.22 4.69
CA GLU A 461 -18.61 -28.49 4.92
C GLU A 461 -17.92 -29.37 5.99
N ARG A 462 -16.64 -29.10 6.28
CA ARG A 462 -15.85 -29.74 7.33
C ARG A 462 -15.96 -28.96 8.65
#